data_520b1304a482a285d15238ed96403fdf
#
_entry.id   520b1304a482a285d15238ed96403fdf
#
_cell.length_a   1.000
_cell.length_b   1.000
_cell.length_c   1.000
_cell.angle_alpha   90.00
_cell.angle_beta   90.00
_cell.angle_gamma   90.00
#
_symmetry.space_group_name_H-M   'P 1'
#
loop_
_entity.id
_entity.type
_entity.pdbx_description
1 polymer ?
#
loop_
_entity_poly.entity_id
_entity_poly.type
_entity_poly.pdbx_seq_one_letter_code
_entity_poly.pdbx_strand_id
1 'polypeptide(L)'
;DRMLRVRAVLGHPGAARAAPGSQKVPARRKKSVRAVTDERKLSPGERGNDMKKSRYSRARRSLIFWTLFIGIGAVFGALCMLIDPSGKKFYMDAMLPYFQVLPFADVLFTDLTFSGIALLVVNGLTNLTAAALLFAKKKSGVILGGVFGITLMLWICIQFYMFPPNFMSSIYFVFGAAQAATGYAAWVFCCQEHFCVSEKEYPNIGKAPDRLVVYFSRMGYTKKAALEEAERTGACVFEVRSTERTEGTLGFWWCGRYGMHAWDMPIAGIPSDLEAYSWVTVCSPIWVFGLSAPMRTFCRAARGKIKEADYILVHHQKNSYFGAAEEMDRLLGLENSPTVSICCRRGNYTKSVSRVPRT
;
A
#
# COMPACT_ATOMS: atom_id res chain seq x y z
N ASP A 1 -14.68 -0.85 54.51
CA ASP A 1 -15.81 -0.19 55.21
C ASP A 1 -16.86 0.31 54.21
N ARG A 2 -18.11 -0.12 54.47
CA ARG A 2 -19.41 0.22 53.85
C ARG A 2 -19.65 -0.35 52.45
N MET A 3 -20.27 -1.51 52.31
CA MET A 3 -21.64 -1.96 52.55
C MET A 3 -22.73 -0.93 52.23
N LEU A 4 -23.62 -1.37 51.27
CA LEU A 4 -25.09 -1.28 51.30
C LEU A 4 -25.61 -1.79 49.95
N ARG A 5 -26.14 -3.02 49.87
CA ARG A 5 -27.52 -3.55 50.08
C ARG A 5 -28.55 -2.86 49.17
N VAL A 6 -29.06 -3.59 48.19
CA VAL A 6 -30.30 -4.41 48.13
C VAL A 6 -31.58 -3.64 47.80
N ARG A 7 -32.28 -4.06 46.72
CA ARG A 7 -33.69 -4.54 46.86
C ARG A 7 -34.22 -5.17 45.56
N ALA A 8 -34.61 -6.39 45.69
CA ALA A 8 -35.46 -7.13 44.78
C ALA A 8 -36.93 -6.74 45.02
N VAL A 9 -37.78 -6.79 43.98
CA VAL A 9 -39.23 -6.93 44.10
C VAL A 9 -39.72 -7.95 43.10
N LEU A 10 -40.30 -9.00 43.62
CA LEU A 10 -41.04 -10.08 43.02
C LEU A 10 -42.42 -9.61 42.52
N GLY A 11 -42.95 -10.27 41.48
CA GLY A 11 -44.36 -10.21 41.14
C GLY A 11 -44.73 -11.07 39.93
N HIS A 12 -45.10 -12.30 40.16
CA HIS A 12 -45.93 -13.16 39.28
C HIS A 12 -47.41 -13.03 39.72
N PRO A 13 -48.47 -13.63 39.07
CA PRO A 13 -48.59 -14.57 37.94
C PRO A 13 -49.83 -14.35 37.02
N GLY A 14 -50.03 -15.23 36.02
CA GLY A 14 -51.36 -15.52 35.45
C GLY A 14 -51.39 -15.81 33.95
N ALA A 15 -51.29 -16.99 33.55
CA ALA A 15 -52.20 -17.97 32.94
C ALA A 15 -52.87 -17.57 31.60
N ALA A 16 -52.67 -18.30 30.50
CA ALA A 16 -53.57 -19.29 29.92
C ALA A 16 -53.25 -19.63 28.43
N ARG A 17 -53.18 -20.89 28.18
CA ARG A 17 -53.28 -21.73 26.99
C ARG A 17 -53.93 -21.13 25.73
N ALA A 18 -53.27 -21.37 24.53
CA ALA A 18 -53.88 -21.99 23.35
C ALA A 18 -52.77 -22.39 22.32
N ALA A 19 -52.78 -23.64 21.88
CA ALA A 19 -52.11 -24.19 20.69
C ALA A 19 -53.22 -24.62 19.69
N PRO A 20 -52.88 -25.10 18.46
CA PRO A 20 -51.86 -24.73 17.49
C PRO A 20 -52.47 -24.33 16.14
N GLY A 21 -51.81 -23.44 15.40
CA GLY A 21 -52.15 -23.14 14.01
C GLY A 21 -50.94 -23.34 13.11
N SER A 22 -51.01 -24.38 12.31
CA SER A 22 -50.11 -24.65 11.18
C SER A 22 -50.08 -23.45 10.25
N GLN A 23 -48.96 -22.73 10.20
CA GLN A 23 -48.70 -21.74 9.16
C GLN A 23 -47.51 -22.17 8.30
N LYS A 24 -47.85 -22.36 7.03
CA LYS A 24 -46.92 -22.62 5.92
C LYS A 24 -45.84 -21.55 5.84
N VAL A 25 -44.57 -21.98 5.92
CA VAL A 25 -43.39 -21.14 5.69
C VAL A 25 -43.35 -20.69 4.23
N PRO A 26 -43.37 -19.40 3.94
CA PRO A 26 -43.21 -18.95 2.54
C PRO A 26 -41.75 -19.04 2.13
N ALA A 27 -41.54 -19.60 0.94
CA ALA A 27 -40.28 -19.69 0.25
C ALA A 27 -39.69 -18.27 -0.02
N ARG A 28 -38.85 -17.77 0.87
CA ARG A 28 -38.15 -16.47 0.77
C ARG A 28 -36.66 -16.64 0.85
N ARG A 29 -36.07 -17.44 -0.04
CA ARG A 29 -34.60 -17.72 0.05
C ARG A 29 -33.85 -17.70 -1.28
N LYS A 30 -34.27 -16.89 -2.25
CA LYS A 30 -33.51 -16.70 -3.50
C LYS A 30 -33.11 -15.26 -3.80
N LYS A 31 -33.32 -14.28 -2.88
CA LYS A 31 -33.03 -12.87 -3.15
C LYS A 31 -31.80 -12.30 -2.46
N SER A 32 -31.19 -12.95 -1.46
CA SER A 32 -30.09 -12.32 -0.70
C SER A 32 -28.70 -12.53 -1.32
N VAL A 33 -28.47 -13.64 -2.03
CA VAL A 33 -27.16 -13.91 -2.67
C VAL A 33 -26.91 -13.03 -3.90
N ARG A 34 -27.97 -12.53 -4.54
CA ARG A 34 -27.85 -11.57 -5.66
C ARG A 34 -27.66 -10.11 -5.21
N ALA A 35 -28.00 -9.76 -3.99
CA ALA A 35 -27.97 -8.36 -3.52
C ALA A 35 -26.57 -7.83 -3.21
N VAL A 36 -25.58 -8.71 -2.90
CA VAL A 36 -24.19 -8.29 -2.63
C VAL A 36 -23.39 -8.05 -3.92
N THR A 37 -23.85 -8.62 -5.06
CA THR A 37 -23.25 -8.39 -6.38
C THR A 37 -23.90 -7.25 -7.17
N ASP A 38 -25.05 -6.72 -6.73
CA ASP A 38 -25.86 -5.78 -7.53
C ASP A 38 -25.67 -4.29 -7.20
N GLU A 39 -24.89 -3.94 -6.16
CA GLU A 39 -24.58 -2.53 -5.83
C GLU A 39 -23.49 -1.88 -6.68
N ARG A 40 -23.01 -2.53 -7.75
CA ARG A 40 -22.07 -1.93 -8.73
C ARG A 40 -22.51 -2.05 -10.17
N LYS A 41 -23.77 -1.86 -10.47
CA LYS A 41 -24.14 -1.41 -11.81
C LYS A 41 -24.05 0.12 -11.86
N LEU A 42 -22.83 0.63 -11.96
CA LEU A 42 -22.61 1.97 -12.51
C LEU A 42 -23.24 2.05 -13.88
N SER A 43 -24.15 3.01 -14.04
CA SER A 43 -24.91 3.24 -15.26
C SER A 43 -24.00 3.41 -16.49
N PRO A 44 -24.43 2.98 -17.70
CA PRO A 44 -23.64 3.13 -18.92
C PRO A 44 -23.29 4.57 -19.30
N GLY A 45 -23.91 5.58 -18.67
CA GLY A 45 -23.69 7.00 -18.94
C GLY A 45 -22.49 7.63 -18.22
N GLU A 46 -21.93 6.99 -17.19
CA GLU A 46 -20.75 7.51 -16.47
C GLU A 46 -19.41 7.07 -17.04
N ARG A 47 -19.40 6.31 -18.13
CA ARG A 47 -18.19 5.93 -18.89
C ARG A 47 -17.70 6.99 -19.87
N GLY A 48 -18.37 8.11 -19.97
CA GLY A 48 -18.00 9.21 -20.84
C GLY A 48 -17.46 10.37 -20.03
N ASN A 49 -16.17 10.59 -20.02
CA ASN A 49 -15.46 11.84 -19.73
C ASN A 49 -14.96 12.17 -18.33
N ASP A 50 -15.02 11.30 -17.32
CA ASP A 50 -14.19 11.44 -16.14
C ASP A 50 -13.30 10.20 -15.98
N MET A 51 -12.25 10.12 -16.83
CA MET A 51 -11.05 9.46 -16.40
C MET A 51 -10.57 10.26 -15.20
N LYS A 52 -11.01 9.89 -13.99
CA LYS A 52 -10.40 10.35 -12.74
C LYS A 52 -8.92 10.07 -12.93
N LYS A 53 -8.15 11.15 -13.21
CA LYS A 53 -6.71 11.05 -13.43
C LYS A 53 -6.16 10.21 -12.31
N SER A 54 -5.59 9.05 -12.62
CA SER A 54 -5.16 8.11 -11.61
C SER A 54 -4.25 8.81 -10.61
N ARG A 55 -4.21 8.35 -9.38
CA ARG A 55 -3.34 8.90 -8.34
C ARG A 55 -1.88 8.91 -8.81
N TYR A 56 -1.46 7.88 -9.55
CA TYR A 56 -0.14 7.80 -10.17
C TYR A 56 0.08 8.92 -11.18
N SER A 57 -0.86 9.17 -12.08
CA SER A 57 -0.72 10.23 -13.11
C SER A 57 -0.54 11.62 -12.48
N ARG A 58 -1.21 11.91 -11.35
CA ARG A 58 -1.03 13.16 -10.60
C ARG A 58 0.34 13.24 -9.95
N ALA A 59 0.75 12.19 -9.23
CA ALA A 59 2.05 12.12 -8.57
C ALA A 59 3.20 12.19 -9.58
N ARG A 60 3.08 11.51 -10.73
CA ARG A 60 4.08 11.58 -11.82
C ARG A 60 4.21 12.99 -12.39
N ARG A 61 3.11 13.72 -12.61
CA ARG A 61 3.17 15.10 -13.09
C ARG A 61 3.83 16.03 -12.08
N SER A 62 3.53 15.86 -10.81
CA SER A 62 4.19 16.62 -9.75
C SER A 62 5.69 16.30 -9.70
N LEU A 63 6.08 15.03 -9.86
CA LEU A 63 7.50 14.64 -9.90
C LEU A 63 8.21 15.20 -11.13
N ILE A 64 7.56 15.23 -12.31
CA ILE A 64 8.09 15.89 -13.51
C ILE A 64 8.32 17.38 -13.25
N PHE A 65 7.37 18.05 -12.59
CA PHE A 65 7.55 19.45 -12.23
C PHE A 65 8.81 19.66 -11.37
N TRP A 66 8.98 18.88 -10.30
CA TRP A 66 10.14 19.01 -9.42
C TRP A 66 11.46 18.70 -10.13
N THR A 67 11.52 17.62 -10.92
CA THR A 67 12.74 17.25 -11.65
C THR A 67 13.12 18.30 -12.70
N LEU A 68 12.16 18.88 -13.41
CA LEU A 68 12.42 19.97 -14.35
C LEU A 68 12.83 21.25 -13.64
N PHE A 69 12.10 21.64 -12.60
CA PHE A 69 12.37 22.86 -11.85
C PHE A 69 13.79 22.87 -11.27
N ILE A 70 14.17 21.79 -10.61
CA ILE A 70 15.51 21.65 -9.99
C ILE A 70 16.56 21.47 -11.08
N GLY A 71 16.32 20.63 -12.08
CA GLY A 71 17.27 20.37 -13.17
C GLY A 71 17.60 21.61 -13.99
N ILE A 72 16.58 22.36 -14.40
CA ILE A 72 16.76 23.62 -15.17
C ILE A 72 17.46 24.67 -14.31
N GLY A 73 17.04 24.82 -13.04
CA GLY A 73 17.67 25.75 -12.12
C GLY A 73 19.15 25.45 -11.87
N ALA A 74 19.48 24.15 -11.70
CA ALA A 74 20.86 23.71 -11.54
C ALA A 74 21.72 23.93 -12.79
N VAL A 75 21.16 23.66 -13.99
CA VAL A 75 21.84 23.96 -15.27
C VAL A 75 22.09 25.47 -15.41
N PHE A 76 21.08 26.29 -15.12
CA PHE A 76 21.23 27.73 -15.17
C PHE A 76 22.33 28.24 -14.20
N GLY A 77 22.29 27.82 -12.93
CA GLY A 77 23.31 28.17 -11.95
C GLY A 77 24.71 27.69 -12.34
N ALA A 78 24.82 26.47 -12.88
CA ALA A 78 26.09 25.94 -13.38
C ALA A 78 26.63 26.75 -14.58
N LEU A 79 25.76 27.14 -15.53
CA LEU A 79 26.16 27.97 -16.66
C LEU A 79 26.68 29.33 -16.20
N CYS A 80 26.03 29.97 -15.21
CA CYS A 80 26.56 31.23 -14.65
C CYS A 80 27.97 31.06 -14.06
N MET A 81 28.23 29.97 -13.34
CA MET A 81 29.54 29.65 -12.77
C MET A 81 30.60 29.34 -13.85
N LEU A 82 30.21 28.64 -14.91
CA LEU A 82 31.13 28.25 -15.99
C LEU A 82 31.44 29.39 -16.96
N ILE A 83 30.48 30.30 -17.21
CA ILE A 83 30.68 31.49 -18.07
C ILE A 83 31.57 32.52 -17.36
N ASP A 84 31.43 32.64 -16.06
CA ASP A 84 32.28 33.52 -15.25
C ASP A 84 32.83 32.77 -14.03
N PRO A 85 33.94 32.03 -14.19
CA PRO A 85 34.54 31.30 -13.07
C PRO A 85 34.98 32.19 -11.91
N SER A 86 35.28 33.47 -12.17
CA SER A 86 35.61 34.43 -11.12
C SER A 86 34.38 34.80 -10.23
N GLY A 87 33.17 34.57 -10.72
CA GLY A 87 31.91 34.88 -10.06
C GLY A 87 31.55 36.38 -10.01
N LYS A 88 32.40 37.27 -10.50
CA LYS A 88 32.23 38.73 -10.37
C LYS A 88 31.02 39.27 -11.12
N LYS A 89 30.74 38.75 -12.35
CA LYS A 89 29.60 39.20 -13.17
C LYS A 89 28.24 38.86 -12.55
N PHE A 90 28.18 37.75 -11.86
CA PHE A 90 26.93 37.23 -11.29
C PHE A 90 26.90 37.35 -9.75
N TYR A 91 27.83 38.10 -9.15
CA TYR A 91 27.95 38.30 -7.70
C TYR A 91 28.05 36.98 -6.92
N MET A 92 28.72 35.99 -7.51
CA MET A 92 28.97 34.67 -6.90
C MET A 92 30.35 34.55 -6.27
N ASP A 93 31.22 35.53 -6.48
CA ASP A 93 32.59 35.58 -5.91
C ASP A 93 32.59 35.53 -4.38
N ALA A 94 31.54 36.06 -3.73
CA ALA A 94 31.34 35.96 -2.29
C ALA A 94 31.23 34.50 -1.75
N MET A 95 31.04 33.51 -2.63
CA MET A 95 30.96 32.09 -2.23
C MET A 95 32.34 31.46 -2.07
N LEU A 96 33.36 31.93 -2.78
CA LEU A 96 34.70 31.31 -2.83
C LEU A 96 35.37 31.16 -1.46
N PRO A 97 35.33 32.14 -0.56
CA PRO A 97 35.90 32.00 0.78
C PRO A 97 35.28 30.85 1.59
N TYR A 98 34.00 30.61 1.42
CA TYR A 98 33.29 29.53 2.14
C TYR A 98 33.63 28.13 1.65
N PHE A 99 34.07 27.98 0.39
CA PHE A 99 34.49 26.69 -0.15
C PHE A 99 35.84 26.24 0.45
N GLN A 100 36.60 27.14 1.05
CA GLN A 100 37.91 26.84 1.61
C GLN A 100 37.88 25.91 2.83
N VAL A 101 36.71 25.63 3.39
CA VAL A 101 36.54 24.63 4.48
C VAL A 101 36.44 23.19 3.94
N LEU A 102 36.35 23.02 2.62
CA LEU A 102 36.26 21.70 2.00
C LEU A 102 37.65 21.07 1.79
N PRO A 103 37.76 19.74 1.78
CA PRO A 103 39.00 19.05 1.48
C PRO A 103 39.44 19.39 0.02
N PHE A 104 40.77 19.56 -0.17
CA PHE A 104 41.37 19.93 -1.46
C PHE A 104 40.89 21.28 -2.03
N ALA A 105 40.50 22.21 -1.13
CA ALA A 105 39.94 23.49 -1.55
C ALA A 105 40.93 24.34 -2.37
N ASP A 106 42.19 24.31 -1.99
CA ASP A 106 43.30 24.96 -2.69
C ASP A 106 43.51 24.51 -4.15
N VAL A 107 43.03 23.33 -4.51
CA VAL A 107 43.11 22.77 -5.87
C VAL A 107 41.80 22.86 -6.61
N LEU A 108 40.68 22.51 -5.96
CA LEU A 108 39.39 22.34 -6.62
C LEU A 108 38.52 23.61 -6.59
N PHE A 109 38.69 24.49 -5.63
CA PHE A 109 37.89 25.68 -5.40
C PHE A 109 38.65 26.98 -5.48
N THR A 110 39.66 27.04 -6.38
CA THR A 110 40.36 28.27 -6.75
C THR A 110 39.46 29.25 -7.49
N ASP A 111 38.48 28.71 -8.18
CA ASP A 111 37.40 29.44 -8.87
C ASP A 111 36.09 28.63 -8.83
N LEU A 112 35.04 29.09 -9.53
CA LEU A 112 33.74 28.45 -9.55
C LEU A 112 33.61 27.30 -10.58
N THR A 113 34.66 26.97 -11.35
CA THR A 113 34.59 25.96 -12.41
C THR A 113 34.19 24.59 -11.87
N PHE A 114 34.89 24.12 -10.83
CA PHE A 114 34.58 22.80 -10.27
C PHE A 114 33.17 22.77 -9.66
N SER A 115 32.77 23.81 -8.94
CA SER A 115 31.43 23.93 -8.36
C SER A 115 30.34 23.92 -9.43
N GLY A 116 30.58 24.63 -10.56
CA GLY A 116 29.69 24.66 -11.72
C GLY A 116 29.52 23.28 -12.36
N ILE A 117 30.65 22.59 -12.60
CA ILE A 117 30.61 21.22 -13.15
C ILE A 117 29.89 20.26 -12.20
N ALA A 118 30.20 20.31 -10.90
CA ALA A 118 29.55 19.47 -9.90
C ALA A 118 28.04 19.73 -9.82
N LEU A 119 27.62 20.99 -9.82
CA LEU A 119 26.19 21.35 -9.84
C LEU A 119 25.49 20.85 -11.11
N LEU A 120 26.13 21.02 -12.28
CA LEU A 120 25.61 20.57 -13.57
C LEU A 120 25.39 19.05 -13.57
N VAL A 121 26.39 18.29 -13.14
CA VAL A 121 26.35 16.82 -13.19
C VAL A 121 25.41 16.27 -12.13
N VAL A 122 25.57 16.71 -10.85
CA VAL A 122 24.87 16.10 -9.71
C VAL A 122 23.42 16.50 -9.64
N ASN A 123 23.05 17.74 -9.93
CA ASN A 123 21.67 18.22 -9.81
C ASN A 123 21.04 18.57 -11.17
N GLY A 124 21.82 19.01 -12.17
CA GLY A 124 21.31 19.39 -13.48
C GLY A 124 20.97 18.17 -14.35
N LEU A 125 21.98 17.49 -14.85
CA LEU A 125 21.82 16.38 -15.81
C LEU A 125 21.07 15.20 -15.23
N THR A 126 21.28 14.87 -13.96
CA THR A 126 20.56 13.80 -13.27
C THR A 126 19.07 14.05 -13.24
N ASN A 127 18.63 15.24 -12.81
CA ASN A 127 17.22 15.58 -12.75
C ASN A 127 16.57 15.66 -14.14
N LEU A 128 17.26 16.23 -15.15
CA LEU A 128 16.77 16.24 -16.53
C LEU A 128 16.66 14.84 -17.12
N THR A 129 17.60 13.94 -16.81
CA THR A 129 17.52 12.54 -17.21
C THR A 129 16.31 11.87 -16.57
N ALA A 130 16.06 12.10 -15.27
CA ALA A 130 14.86 11.59 -14.59
C ALA A 130 13.59 12.13 -15.23
N ALA A 131 13.53 13.41 -15.59
CA ALA A 131 12.41 14.02 -16.28
C ALA A 131 12.15 13.34 -17.64
N ALA A 132 13.19 13.14 -18.46
CA ALA A 132 13.09 12.45 -19.74
C ALA A 132 12.53 11.02 -19.59
N LEU A 133 13.01 10.27 -18.61
CA LEU A 133 12.50 8.92 -18.30
C LEU A 133 11.05 8.95 -17.82
N LEU A 134 10.65 9.98 -17.06
CA LEU A 134 9.26 10.18 -16.62
C LEU A 134 8.35 10.51 -17.82
N PHE A 135 8.78 11.34 -18.77
CA PHE A 135 8.03 11.57 -20.00
C PHE A 135 7.88 10.30 -20.82
N ALA A 136 8.94 9.50 -20.91
CA ALA A 136 8.92 8.18 -21.56
C ALA A 136 8.13 7.13 -20.77
N LYS A 137 7.46 7.50 -19.68
CA LYS A 137 6.66 6.61 -18.79
C LYS A 137 7.45 5.41 -18.24
N LYS A 138 8.77 5.50 -18.16
CA LYS A 138 9.62 4.44 -17.62
C LYS A 138 9.59 4.43 -16.09
N LYS A 139 9.47 3.25 -15.49
CA LYS A 139 9.46 3.06 -14.03
C LYS A 139 10.76 3.54 -13.37
N SER A 140 11.90 3.40 -14.06
CA SER A 140 13.19 3.93 -13.61
C SER A 140 13.17 5.44 -13.37
N GLY A 141 12.44 6.20 -14.18
CA GLY A 141 12.30 7.64 -13.98
C GLY A 141 11.61 8.02 -12.67
N VAL A 142 10.67 7.19 -12.21
CA VAL A 142 9.99 7.40 -10.92
C VAL A 142 10.97 7.20 -9.75
N ILE A 143 11.76 6.14 -9.82
CA ILE A 143 12.74 5.82 -8.77
C ILE A 143 13.85 6.89 -8.75
N LEU A 144 14.45 7.17 -9.90
CA LEU A 144 15.55 8.14 -10.01
C LEU A 144 15.09 9.55 -9.61
N GLY A 145 13.89 9.98 -10.03
CA GLY A 145 13.36 11.27 -9.65
C GLY A 145 13.21 11.43 -8.13
N GLY A 146 12.81 10.38 -7.42
CA GLY A 146 12.76 10.38 -5.95
C GLY A 146 14.14 10.40 -5.31
N VAL A 147 15.07 9.58 -5.82
CA VAL A 147 16.47 9.50 -5.32
C VAL A 147 17.17 10.84 -5.50
N PHE A 148 16.98 11.53 -6.63
CA PHE A 148 17.63 12.83 -6.86
C PHE A 148 17.11 13.94 -5.97
N GLY A 149 15.89 13.82 -5.42
CA GLY A 149 15.43 14.68 -4.33
C GLY A 149 16.27 14.49 -3.05
N ILE A 150 16.63 13.25 -2.71
CA ILE A 150 17.53 12.95 -1.59
C ILE A 150 18.95 13.46 -1.89
N THR A 151 19.42 13.30 -3.12
CA THR A 151 20.74 13.83 -3.54
C THR A 151 20.79 15.35 -3.37
N LEU A 152 19.74 16.07 -3.75
CA LEU A 152 19.65 17.52 -3.52
C LEU A 152 19.70 17.86 -2.03
N MET A 153 18.95 17.14 -1.18
CA MET A 153 19.02 17.37 0.27
C MET A 153 20.45 17.19 0.81
N LEU A 154 21.14 16.13 0.38
CA LEU A 154 22.54 15.89 0.79
C LEU A 154 23.48 16.99 0.28
N TRP A 155 23.28 17.46 -0.95
CA TRP A 155 24.00 18.62 -1.51
C TRP A 155 23.83 19.86 -0.63
N ILE A 156 22.59 20.14 -0.21
CA ILE A 156 22.30 21.29 0.66
C ILE A 156 22.85 21.07 2.08
N CYS A 157 22.91 19.84 2.61
CA CYS A 157 23.61 19.58 3.88
C CYS A 157 25.09 19.99 3.82
N ILE A 158 25.76 19.74 2.68
CA ILE A 158 27.14 20.23 2.48
C ILE A 158 27.16 21.77 2.45
N GLN A 159 26.18 22.41 1.82
CA GLN A 159 26.07 23.88 1.84
C GLN A 159 25.85 24.44 3.25
N PHE A 160 25.03 23.79 4.08
CA PHE A 160 24.87 24.19 5.50
C PHE A 160 26.14 24.06 6.34
N TYR A 161 27.04 23.14 5.94
CA TYR A 161 28.35 23.06 6.57
C TYR A 161 29.30 24.19 6.14
N MET A 162 29.22 24.62 4.85
CA MET A 162 30.10 25.66 4.30
C MET A 162 29.61 27.06 4.61
N PHE A 163 28.31 27.31 4.41
CA PHE A 163 27.72 28.64 4.49
C PHE A 163 26.98 28.87 5.81
N PRO A 164 26.94 30.11 6.32
CA PRO A 164 25.97 30.46 7.34
C PRO A 164 24.54 30.10 6.91
N PRO A 165 23.66 29.81 7.86
CA PRO A 165 22.25 29.54 7.55
C PRO A 165 21.67 30.65 6.68
N ASN A 166 21.16 30.29 5.51
CA ASN A 166 20.61 31.24 4.55
C ASN A 166 19.30 30.72 3.97
N PHE A 167 18.48 31.66 3.52
CA PHE A 167 17.14 31.35 3.00
C PHE A 167 17.19 30.44 1.76
N MET A 168 18.13 30.67 0.85
CA MET A 168 18.22 29.91 -0.39
C MET A 168 18.51 28.43 -0.15
N SER A 169 19.54 28.13 0.66
CA SER A 169 19.85 26.72 1.00
C SER A 169 18.67 26.07 1.75
N SER A 170 18.02 26.78 2.66
CA SER A 170 16.88 26.26 3.41
C SER A 170 15.69 25.90 2.48
N ILE A 171 15.35 26.77 1.52
CA ILE A 171 14.25 26.52 0.59
C ILE A 171 14.57 25.36 -0.39
N TYR A 172 15.82 25.26 -0.87
CA TYR A 172 16.22 24.14 -1.73
C TYR A 172 16.26 22.81 -0.99
N PHE A 173 16.57 22.81 0.30
CA PHE A 173 16.43 21.61 1.14
C PHE A 173 14.97 21.13 1.18
N VAL A 174 14.02 22.07 1.39
CA VAL A 174 12.59 21.75 1.36
C VAL A 174 12.14 21.26 -0.02
N PHE A 175 12.66 21.84 -1.11
CA PHE A 175 12.37 21.36 -2.47
C PHE A 175 12.88 19.94 -2.70
N GLY A 176 14.08 19.61 -2.22
CA GLY A 176 14.61 18.24 -2.26
C GLY A 176 13.72 17.26 -1.49
N ALA A 177 13.27 17.63 -0.29
CA ALA A 177 12.34 16.84 0.50
C ALA A 177 10.99 16.64 -0.20
N ALA A 178 10.43 17.70 -0.80
CA ALA A 178 9.19 17.64 -1.57
C ALA A 178 9.33 16.74 -2.81
N GLN A 179 10.45 16.82 -3.52
CA GLN A 179 10.76 15.94 -4.65
C GLN A 179 10.88 14.48 -4.22
N ALA A 180 11.61 14.19 -3.14
CA ALA A 180 11.79 12.84 -2.63
C ALA A 180 10.45 12.24 -2.17
N ALA A 181 9.64 13.00 -1.42
CA ALA A 181 8.32 12.58 -0.97
C ALA A 181 7.36 12.32 -2.16
N THR A 182 7.40 13.20 -3.17
CA THR A 182 6.60 13.02 -4.39
C THR A 182 7.06 11.80 -5.19
N GLY A 183 8.38 11.56 -5.28
CA GLY A 183 8.95 10.38 -5.92
C GLY A 183 8.53 9.09 -5.23
N TYR A 184 8.57 9.05 -3.91
CA TYR A 184 8.08 7.93 -3.13
C TYR A 184 6.58 7.69 -3.34
N ALA A 185 5.75 8.74 -3.29
CA ALA A 185 4.32 8.62 -3.57
C ALA A 185 4.05 8.10 -4.99
N ALA A 186 4.76 8.63 -5.99
CA ALA A 186 4.65 8.18 -7.38
C ALA A 186 5.05 6.71 -7.54
N TRP A 187 6.10 6.26 -6.85
CA TRP A 187 6.53 4.86 -6.87
C TRP A 187 5.48 3.92 -6.29
N VAL A 188 4.90 4.26 -5.12
CA VAL A 188 3.83 3.46 -4.50
C VAL A 188 2.61 3.36 -5.42
N PHE A 189 2.15 4.49 -5.96
CA PHE A 189 1.01 4.49 -6.88
C PHE A 189 1.31 3.78 -8.21
N CYS A 190 2.53 3.89 -8.74
CA CYS A 190 2.98 3.15 -9.91
C CYS A 190 2.89 1.64 -9.68
N CYS A 191 3.33 1.15 -8.51
CA CYS A 191 3.23 -0.26 -8.17
C CYS A 191 1.75 -0.72 -8.07
N GLN A 192 0.87 0.11 -7.53
CA GLN A 192 -0.55 -0.19 -7.40
C GLN A 192 -1.27 -0.24 -8.76
N GLU A 193 -0.96 0.67 -9.69
CA GLU A 193 -1.58 0.71 -11.02
C GLU A 193 -1.08 -0.36 -11.99
N HIS A 194 0.18 -0.72 -11.92
CA HIS A 194 0.74 -1.76 -12.79
C HIS A 194 0.34 -3.18 -12.36
N PHE A 195 -0.32 -3.32 -11.23
CA PHE A 195 -0.84 -4.58 -10.72
C PHE A 195 -2.36 -4.51 -10.54
N CYS A 196 -3.07 -4.33 -11.63
CA CYS A 196 -4.53 -4.38 -11.67
C CYS A 196 -4.97 -5.80 -12.04
N VAL A 197 -5.87 -6.37 -11.24
CA VAL A 197 -6.51 -7.67 -11.50
C VAL A 197 -8.00 -7.42 -11.65
N SER A 198 -8.56 -7.90 -12.75
CA SER A 198 -9.99 -7.78 -13.05
C SER A 198 -10.71 -9.11 -12.81
N GLU A 199 -11.78 -9.08 -12.06
CA GLU A 199 -12.65 -10.27 -11.85
C GLU A 199 -13.27 -10.79 -13.15
N LYS A 200 -13.34 -9.94 -14.18
CA LYS A 200 -13.88 -10.33 -15.50
C LYS A 200 -13.03 -11.35 -16.26
N GLU A 201 -11.76 -11.49 -15.86
CA GLU A 201 -10.82 -12.44 -16.44
C GLU A 201 -11.01 -13.87 -15.88
N TYR A 202 -11.93 -14.04 -14.91
CA TYR A 202 -12.14 -15.28 -14.16
C TYR A 202 -13.61 -15.73 -14.24
N PRO A 203 -14.02 -16.41 -15.34
CA PRO A 203 -15.43 -16.72 -15.62
C PRO A 203 -16.03 -17.83 -14.76
N ASN A 204 -15.21 -18.60 -14.02
CA ASN A 204 -15.71 -19.69 -13.20
C ASN A 204 -16.08 -19.28 -11.77
N ILE A 205 -15.73 -18.06 -11.34
CA ILE A 205 -16.06 -17.56 -10.01
C ILE A 205 -17.55 -17.63 -9.75
N GLY A 206 -17.94 -18.22 -8.61
CA GLY A 206 -19.31 -18.34 -8.15
C GLY A 206 -20.10 -19.53 -8.72
N LYS A 207 -19.46 -20.46 -9.44
CA LYS A 207 -20.11 -21.68 -9.92
C LYS A 207 -20.31 -22.74 -8.82
N ALA A 208 -19.43 -22.75 -7.80
CA ALA A 208 -19.57 -23.56 -6.60
C ALA A 208 -20.02 -22.71 -5.41
N PRO A 209 -21.33 -22.55 -5.16
CA PRO A 209 -21.88 -21.63 -4.18
C PRO A 209 -21.63 -22.08 -2.71
N ASP A 210 -21.20 -23.29 -2.49
CA ASP A 210 -20.84 -23.89 -1.20
C ASP A 210 -19.39 -23.59 -0.80
N ARG A 211 -18.61 -22.95 -1.67
CA ARG A 211 -17.19 -22.58 -1.43
C ARG A 211 -17.02 -21.07 -1.44
N LEU A 212 -16.17 -20.57 -0.54
CA LEU A 212 -15.90 -19.14 -0.41
C LEU A 212 -14.38 -18.90 -0.36
N VAL A 213 -13.91 -17.95 -1.15
CA VAL A 213 -12.56 -17.39 -1.04
C VAL A 213 -12.67 -16.00 -0.40
N VAL A 214 -12.08 -15.84 0.78
CA VAL A 214 -12.02 -14.58 1.52
C VAL A 214 -10.64 -14.00 1.42
N TYR A 215 -10.51 -12.73 1.05
CA TYR A 215 -9.20 -12.11 0.94
C TYR A 215 -9.20 -10.64 1.38
N PHE A 216 -8.02 -10.18 1.81
CA PHE A 216 -7.66 -8.78 1.88
C PHE A 216 -6.48 -8.49 0.97
N SER A 217 -6.51 -7.42 0.21
CA SER A 217 -5.38 -7.04 -0.64
C SER A 217 -5.19 -5.54 -0.72
N ARG A 218 -3.99 -5.07 -0.36
CA ARG A 218 -3.63 -3.65 -0.46
C ARG A 218 -3.11 -3.26 -1.85
N MET A 219 -2.36 -4.14 -2.49
CA MET A 219 -1.65 -3.85 -3.75
C MET A 219 -2.06 -4.77 -4.92
N GLY A 220 -3.07 -5.60 -4.73
CA GLY A 220 -3.57 -6.50 -5.77
C GLY A 220 -2.92 -7.90 -5.78
N TYR A 221 -1.79 -8.13 -5.12
CA TYR A 221 -1.09 -9.43 -5.16
C TYR A 221 -1.91 -10.56 -4.54
N THR A 222 -2.44 -10.34 -3.34
CA THR A 222 -3.32 -11.30 -2.69
C THR A 222 -4.65 -11.43 -3.43
N LYS A 223 -5.19 -10.33 -3.99
CA LYS A 223 -6.39 -10.37 -4.85
C LYS A 223 -6.18 -11.31 -6.04
N LYS A 224 -5.03 -11.24 -6.70
CA LYS A 224 -4.72 -12.14 -7.82
C LYS A 224 -4.73 -13.60 -7.37
N ALA A 225 -4.04 -13.94 -6.28
CA ALA A 225 -4.01 -15.31 -5.75
C ALA A 225 -5.42 -15.80 -5.37
N ALA A 226 -6.22 -14.94 -4.77
CA ALA A 226 -7.59 -15.26 -4.38
C ALA A 226 -8.51 -15.50 -5.60
N LEU A 227 -8.39 -14.68 -6.65
CA LEU A 227 -9.18 -14.86 -7.86
C LEU A 227 -8.75 -16.10 -8.66
N GLU A 228 -7.46 -16.40 -8.74
CA GLU A 228 -6.94 -17.63 -9.34
C GLU A 228 -7.44 -18.88 -8.60
N GLU A 229 -7.49 -18.84 -7.28
CA GLU A 229 -8.04 -19.92 -6.47
C GLU A 229 -9.56 -20.05 -6.63
N ALA A 230 -10.28 -18.92 -6.64
CA ALA A 230 -11.72 -18.93 -6.89
C ALA A 230 -12.07 -19.44 -8.30
N GLU A 231 -11.27 -19.11 -9.32
CA GLU A 231 -11.41 -19.63 -10.68
C GLU A 231 -11.19 -21.16 -10.70
N ARG A 232 -10.14 -21.63 -10.02
CA ARG A 232 -9.78 -23.06 -9.96
C ARG A 232 -10.87 -23.91 -9.27
N THR A 233 -11.48 -23.34 -8.21
CA THR A 233 -12.44 -24.06 -7.36
C THR A 233 -13.89 -23.76 -7.69
N GLY A 234 -14.15 -22.74 -8.51
CA GLY A 234 -15.50 -22.21 -8.77
C GLY A 234 -16.09 -21.42 -7.58
N ALA A 235 -15.33 -21.14 -6.55
CA ALA A 235 -15.79 -20.53 -5.30
C ALA A 235 -16.35 -19.13 -5.49
N CYS A 236 -17.25 -18.71 -4.58
CA CYS A 236 -17.63 -17.31 -4.40
C CYS A 236 -16.44 -16.52 -3.81
N VAL A 237 -16.43 -15.20 -3.98
CA VAL A 237 -15.34 -14.34 -3.50
C VAL A 237 -15.89 -13.26 -2.58
N PHE A 238 -15.16 -13.02 -1.48
CA PHE A 238 -15.44 -11.94 -0.54
C PHE A 238 -14.17 -11.13 -0.24
N GLU A 239 -14.20 -9.82 -0.52
CA GLU A 239 -13.12 -8.90 -0.20
C GLU A 239 -13.34 -8.28 1.18
N VAL A 240 -12.46 -8.60 2.13
CA VAL A 240 -12.41 -7.92 3.43
C VAL A 240 -11.97 -6.48 3.21
N ARG A 241 -12.76 -5.52 3.66
CA ARG A 241 -12.45 -4.09 3.56
C ARG A 241 -12.21 -3.51 4.93
N SER A 242 -11.08 -2.84 5.08
CA SER A 242 -10.83 -2.06 6.27
C SER A 242 -11.58 -0.74 6.22
N THR A 243 -12.07 -0.27 7.36
CA THR A 243 -12.59 1.10 7.52
C THR A 243 -11.46 2.11 7.70
N GLU A 244 -10.25 1.64 8.03
CA GLU A 244 -9.04 2.43 8.12
C GLU A 244 -8.41 2.67 6.74
N ARG A 245 -7.57 3.71 6.67
CA ARG A 245 -6.84 4.03 5.45
C ARG A 245 -5.72 3.01 5.19
N THR A 246 -5.90 2.16 4.21
CA THR A 246 -4.89 1.16 3.81
C THR A 246 -4.11 1.53 2.55
N GLU A 247 -4.55 2.53 1.80
CA GLU A 247 -3.98 2.91 0.50
C GLU A 247 -3.00 4.08 0.57
N GLY A 248 -2.11 4.14 -0.40
CA GLY A 248 -1.11 5.20 -0.55
C GLY A 248 0.04 5.09 0.46
N THR A 249 0.85 6.16 0.54
CA THR A 249 2.02 6.21 1.43
C THR A 249 1.65 6.19 2.90
N LEU A 250 0.70 7.01 3.31
CA LEU A 250 0.22 7.05 4.69
C LEU A 250 -0.43 5.73 5.09
N GLY A 251 -1.22 5.12 4.19
CA GLY A 251 -1.80 3.81 4.42
C GLY A 251 -0.73 2.72 4.58
N PHE A 252 0.40 2.80 3.86
CA PHE A 252 1.52 1.88 4.05
C PHE A 252 2.07 1.94 5.49
N TRP A 253 2.38 3.13 5.97
CA TRP A 253 2.90 3.32 7.33
C TRP A 253 1.88 2.91 8.40
N TRP A 254 0.61 3.23 8.17
CA TRP A 254 -0.48 2.87 9.06
C TRP A 254 -0.64 1.35 9.16
N CYS A 255 -0.69 0.65 8.03
CA CYS A 255 -0.70 -0.82 7.98
C CYS A 255 0.54 -1.43 8.65
N GLY A 256 1.71 -0.83 8.44
CA GLY A 256 2.95 -1.27 9.09
C GLY A 256 2.88 -1.17 10.61
N ARG A 257 2.33 -0.09 11.15
CA ARG A 257 2.11 0.08 12.59
C ARG A 257 1.21 -1.00 13.16
N TYR A 258 0.06 -1.25 12.55
CA TYR A 258 -0.83 -2.34 12.96
C TYR A 258 -0.13 -3.71 12.90
N GLY A 259 0.66 -3.96 11.87
CA GLY A 259 1.42 -5.20 11.72
C GLY A 259 2.48 -5.38 12.82
N MET A 260 3.25 -4.32 13.14
CA MET A 260 4.29 -4.37 14.18
C MET A 260 3.75 -4.68 15.57
N HIS A 261 2.58 -4.16 15.90
CA HIS A 261 1.96 -4.37 17.22
C HIS A 261 0.98 -5.55 17.25
N ALA A 262 0.82 -6.27 16.14
CA ALA A 262 -0.17 -7.34 16.01
C ALA A 262 -1.61 -6.91 16.42
N TRP A 263 -1.95 -5.64 16.17
CA TRP A 263 -3.28 -5.10 16.49
C TRP A 263 -4.33 -5.56 15.49
N ASP A 264 -5.57 -5.60 15.95
CA ASP A 264 -6.75 -5.79 15.10
C ASP A 264 -7.06 -4.47 14.38
N MET A 265 -7.34 -4.53 13.08
CA MET A 265 -7.71 -3.36 12.27
C MET A 265 -9.22 -3.41 12.00
N PRO A 266 -9.98 -2.34 12.25
CA PRO A 266 -11.41 -2.31 11.98
C PRO A 266 -11.73 -2.66 10.53
N ILE A 267 -12.75 -3.53 10.33
CA ILE A 267 -13.24 -3.97 9.03
C ILE A 267 -14.72 -3.62 8.85
N ALA A 268 -15.17 -3.48 7.61
CA ALA A 268 -16.55 -3.08 7.28
C ALA A 268 -17.59 -4.17 7.60
N GLY A 269 -17.14 -5.41 7.83
CA GLY A 269 -18.01 -6.54 8.17
C GLY A 269 -17.47 -7.86 7.62
N ILE A 270 -18.16 -8.92 7.95
CA ILE A 270 -17.95 -10.29 7.47
C ILE A 270 -19.23 -10.79 6.79
N PRO A 271 -19.18 -11.81 5.91
CA PRO A 271 -20.39 -12.44 5.39
C PRO A 271 -21.29 -12.94 6.52
N SER A 272 -22.59 -12.72 6.40
CA SER A 272 -23.57 -13.12 7.42
C SER A 272 -23.82 -14.63 7.46
N ASP A 273 -23.48 -15.32 6.37
CA ASP A 273 -23.81 -16.71 6.07
C ASP A 273 -22.58 -17.62 5.99
N LEU A 274 -21.50 -17.27 6.71
CA LEU A 274 -20.25 -18.05 6.71
C LEU A 274 -20.47 -19.54 7.04
N GLU A 275 -21.40 -19.84 7.91
CA GLU A 275 -21.75 -21.21 8.32
C GLU A 275 -22.36 -22.07 7.19
N ALA A 276 -22.85 -21.40 6.14
CA ALA A 276 -23.46 -22.06 4.98
C ALA A 276 -22.42 -22.61 3.99
N TYR A 277 -21.17 -22.15 4.08
CA TYR A 277 -20.11 -22.64 3.22
C TYR A 277 -19.50 -23.93 3.79
N SER A 278 -19.31 -24.92 2.92
CA SER A 278 -18.64 -26.17 3.26
C SER A 278 -17.14 -26.01 3.39
N TRP A 279 -16.56 -25.07 2.64
CA TRP A 279 -15.12 -24.82 2.58
C TRP A 279 -14.83 -23.32 2.41
N VAL A 280 -13.88 -22.79 3.18
CA VAL A 280 -13.47 -21.39 3.11
C VAL A 280 -11.96 -21.29 2.89
N THR A 281 -11.53 -20.75 1.75
CA THR A 281 -10.12 -20.39 1.52
C THR A 281 -9.86 -18.99 2.01
N VAL A 282 -8.93 -18.83 2.95
CA VAL A 282 -8.58 -17.52 3.52
C VAL A 282 -7.23 -17.04 2.99
N CYS A 283 -7.25 -15.96 2.19
CA CYS A 283 -6.07 -15.41 1.54
C CYS A 283 -5.60 -14.14 2.27
N SER A 284 -4.39 -14.17 2.81
CA SER A 284 -3.80 -13.04 3.55
C SER A 284 -2.47 -12.58 2.99
N PRO A 285 -2.25 -11.25 2.86
CA PRO A 285 -0.90 -10.73 2.74
C PRO A 285 -0.17 -10.83 4.08
N ILE A 286 1.15 -10.99 4.04
CA ILE A 286 2.00 -10.93 5.22
C ILE A 286 2.45 -9.49 5.45
N TRP A 287 2.22 -8.97 6.65
CA TRP A 287 2.65 -7.66 7.11
C TRP A 287 3.60 -7.79 8.30
N VAL A 288 4.77 -7.17 8.19
CA VAL A 288 5.78 -7.16 9.27
C VAL A 288 5.98 -8.56 9.87
N PHE A 289 6.22 -9.53 8.97
CA PHE A 289 6.48 -10.94 9.28
C PHE A 289 5.31 -11.76 9.87
N GLY A 290 4.12 -11.19 9.99
CA GLY A 290 2.93 -11.83 10.57
C GLY A 290 1.67 -11.69 9.71
N LEU A 291 0.56 -12.17 10.26
CA LEU A 291 -0.77 -12.05 9.69
C LEU A 291 -1.17 -10.58 9.51
N SER A 292 -1.76 -10.23 8.37
CA SER A 292 -2.25 -8.88 8.15
C SER A 292 -3.39 -8.52 9.11
N ALA A 293 -3.38 -7.29 9.62
CA ALA A 293 -4.32 -6.85 10.65
C ALA A 293 -5.81 -6.97 10.25
N PRO A 294 -6.25 -6.63 9.01
CA PRO A 294 -7.65 -6.86 8.60
C PRO A 294 -8.04 -8.33 8.60
N MET A 295 -7.12 -9.23 8.20
CA MET A 295 -7.40 -10.67 8.20
C MET A 295 -7.39 -11.24 9.61
N ARG A 296 -6.59 -10.70 10.52
CA ARG A 296 -6.64 -11.02 11.95
C ARG A 296 -8.03 -10.72 12.54
N THR A 297 -8.55 -9.53 12.26
CA THR A 297 -9.89 -9.14 12.68
C THR A 297 -10.97 -10.04 12.07
N PHE A 298 -10.85 -10.35 10.77
CA PHE A 298 -11.75 -11.27 10.10
C PHE A 298 -11.76 -12.65 10.77
N CYS A 299 -10.60 -13.27 10.97
CA CYS A 299 -10.48 -14.60 11.61
C CYS A 299 -11.09 -14.60 12.99
N ARG A 300 -10.86 -13.55 13.79
CA ARG A 300 -11.44 -13.41 15.13
C ARG A 300 -12.97 -13.32 15.10
N ALA A 301 -13.53 -12.54 14.16
CA ALA A 301 -14.97 -12.36 13.99
C ALA A 301 -15.66 -13.59 13.36
N ALA A 302 -14.91 -14.41 12.62
CA ALA A 302 -15.37 -15.63 11.98
C ALA A 302 -15.19 -16.89 12.85
N ARG A 303 -14.69 -16.74 14.08
CA ARG A 303 -14.44 -17.87 15.00
C ARG A 303 -15.68 -18.73 15.19
N GLY A 304 -15.54 -20.03 15.00
CA GLY A 304 -16.62 -21.01 15.15
C GLY A 304 -17.67 -21.01 14.06
N LYS A 305 -17.54 -20.13 13.05
CA LYS A 305 -18.46 -20.04 11.88
C LYS A 305 -17.93 -20.75 10.65
N ILE A 306 -16.65 -21.07 10.60
CA ILE A 306 -15.99 -21.78 9.52
C ILE A 306 -15.69 -23.18 10.00
N LYS A 307 -16.17 -24.19 9.26
CA LYS A 307 -15.98 -25.60 9.59
C LYS A 307 -14.64 -26.13 9.09
N GLU A 308 -14.32 -25.81 7.85
CA GLU A 308 -13.09 -26.25 7.19
C GLU A 308 -12.49 -25.07 6.43
N ALA A 309 -11.19 -24.89 6.55
CA ALA A 309 -10.46 -23.84 5.86
C ALA A 309 -9.12 -24.30 5.29
N ASP A 310 -8.68 -23.63 4.26
CA ASP A 310 -7.29 -23.63 3.77
C ASP A 310 -6.79 -22.18 3.65
N TYR A 311 -5.47 -22.02 3.63
CA TYR A 311 -4.86 -20.69 3.67
C TYR A 311 -3.93 -20.44 2.50
N ILE A 312 -4.00 -19.21 1.97
CA ILE A 312 -3.05 -18.71 0.97
C ILE A 312 -2.36 -17.48 1.56
N LEU A 313 -1.06 -17.59 1.83
CA LEU A 313 -0.24 -16.51 2.36
C LEU A 313 0.58 -15.90 1.24
N VAL A 314 0.45 -14.58 1.02
CA VAL A 314 1.16 -13.86 -0.04
C VAL A 314 2.16 -12.87 0.55
N HIS A 315 3.43 -12.98 0.16
CA HIS A 315 4.52 -12.20 0.74
C HIS A 315 5.62 -11.88 -0.29
N HIS A 316 6.56 -11.00 0.08
CA HIS A 316 7.67 -10.57 -0.80
C HIS A 316 9.02 -11.21 -0.47
N GLN A 317 9.18 -11.75 0.72
CA GLN A 317 10.42 -12.38 1.17
C GLN A 317 10.39 -13.89 0.91
N LYS A 318 11.55 -14.55 0.99
CA LYS A 318 11.66 -16.00 0.68
C LYS A 318 11.16 -16.93 1.79
N ASN A 319 10.79 -16.40 2.96
CA ASN A 319 10.31 -17.19 4.10
C ASN A 319 8.89 -17.71 3.85
N SER A 320 8.52 -18.83 4.49
CA SER A 320 7.21 -19.49 4.26
C SER A 320 6.07 -18.93 5.11
N TYR A 321 6.37 -18.27 6.22
CA TYR A 321 5.40 -17.63 7.13
C TYR A 321 4.28 -18.53 7.68
N PHE A 322 4.53 -19.83 7.88
CA PHE A 322 3.54 -20.77 8.41
C PHE A 322 3.06 -20.42 9.83
N GLY A 323 3.84 -19.66 10.61
CA GLY A 323 3.38 -19.12 11.89
C GLY A 323 2.15 -18.19 11.76
N ALA A 324 1.95 -17.54 10.60
CA ALA A 324 0.72 -16.78 10.35
C ALA A 324 -0.48 -17.70 10.12
N ALA A 325 -0.28 -18.90 9.54
CA ALA A 325 -1.33 -19.91 9.41
C ALA A 325 -1.71 -20.49 10.79
N GLU A 326 -0.74 -20.76 11.65
CA GLU A 326 -0.99 -21.19 13.03
C GLU A 326 -1.76 -20.12 13.84
N GLU A 327 -1.47 -18.84 13.59
CA GLU A 327 -2.25 -17.74 14.16
C GLU A 327 -3.70 -17.76 13.65
N MET A 328 -3.91 -18.01 12.34
CA MET A 328 -5.25 -18.10 11.75
C MET A 328 -6.05 -19.28 12.34
N ASP A 329 -5.44 -20.47 12.44
CA ASP A 329 -6.04 -21.64 13.07
C ASP A 329 -6.51 -21.33 14.49
N ARG A 330 -5.63 -20.75 15.32
CA ARG A 330 -5.96 -20.36 16.70
C ARG A 330 -7.11 -19.35 16.78
N LEU A 331 -7.14 -18.36 15.86
CA LEU A 331 -8.17 -17.33 15.83
C LEU A 331 -9.53 -17.88 15.37
N LEU A 332 -9.54 -18.77 14.40
CA LEU A 332 -10.74 -19.40 13.85
C LEU A 332 -11.26 -20.53 14.73
N GLY A 333 -10.41 -21.14 15.57
CA GLY A 333 -10.71 -22.33 16.35
C GLY A 333 -10.57 -23.61 15.51
N LEU A 334 -9.64 -23.61 14.55
CA LEU A 334 -9.29 -24.73 13.68
C LEU A 334 -7.89 -25.25 14.02
N GLU A 335 -7.53 -26.41 13.46
CA GLU A 335 -6.24 -27.03 13.68
C GLU A 335 -5.68 -27.55 12.35
N ASN A 336 -4.38 -27.35 12.15
CA ASN A 336 -3.63 -27.93 11.03
C ASN A 336 -4.20 -27.68 9.64
N SER A 337 -4.77 -26.51 9.40
CA SER A 337 -5.35 -26.16 8.08
C SER A 337 -4.30 -26.20 6.98
N PRO A 338 -4.61 -26.78 5.80
CA PRO A 338 -3.73 -26.76 4.64
C PRO A 338 -3.32 -25.34 4.29
N THR A 339 -2.03 -25.11 4.00
CA THR A 339 -1.53 -23.75 3.77
C THR A 339 -0.59 -23.71 2.58
N VAL A 340 -0.80 -22.76 1.68
CA VAL A 340 0.09 -22.43 0.58
C VAL A 340 0.72 -21.07 0.83
N SER A 341 2.04 -21.00 0.89
CA SER A 341 2.80 -19.78 1.07
C SER A 341 3.45 -19.36 -0.26
N ILE A 342 3.06 -18.19 -0.77
CA ILE A 342 3.42 -17.72 -2.11
C ILE A 342 4.32 -16.49 -2.02
N CYS A 343 5.56 -16.62 -2.47
CA CYS A 343 6.44 -15.47 -2.64
C CYS A 343 6.13 -14.75 -3.95
N CYS A 344 5.70 -13.51 -3.85
CA CYS A 344 5.32 -12.67 -4.97
C CYS A 344 6.26 -11.47 -5.11
N ARG A 345 6.90 -11.31 -6.28
CA ARG A 345 7.73 -10.16 -6.59
C ARG A 345 7.27 -9.51 -7.90
N ARG A 346 7.00 -8.21 -7.85
CA ARG A 346 6.60 -7.41 -9.03
C ARG A 346 5.42 -8.01 -9.80
N GLY A 347 4.47 -8.63 -9.07
CA GLY A 347 3.29 -9.25 -9.68
C GLY A 347 3.49 -10.69 -10.17
N ASN A 348 4.71 -11.22 -10.08
CA ASN A 348 5.00 -12.61 -10.47
C ASN A 348 5.21 -13.48 -9.23
N TYR A 349 4.58 -14.65 -9.21
CA TYR A 349 4.83 -15.66 -8.19
C TYR A 349 6.16 -16.36 -8.50
N THR A 350 7.13 -16.16 -7.60
CA THR A 350 8.50 -16.67 -7.80
C THR A 350 8.74 -18.01 -7.08
N LYS A 351 7.96 -18.28 -6.05
CA LYS A 351 8.08 -19.50 -5.25
C LYS A 351 6.77 -19.78 -4.51
N SER A 352 6.33 -21.02 -4.53
CA SER A 352 5.21 -21.51 -3.71
C SER A 352 5.69 -22.68 -2.87
N VAL A 353 5.30 -22.72 -1.60
CA VAL A 353 5.57 -23.79 -0.66
C VAL A 353 4.26 -24.17 0.01
N SER A 354 3.90 -25.46 -0.05
CA SER A 354 2.68 -25.97 0.56
C SER A 354 3.00 -26.71 1.86
N ARG A 355 2.17 -26.51 2.87
CA ARG A 355 2.10 -27.31 4.09
C ARG A 355 0.77 -28.06 4.07
N VAL A 356 0.82 -29.38 3.90
CA VAL A 356 -0.34 -30.25 4.06
C VAL A 356 -0.27 -30.83 5.47
N PRO A 357 -1.35 -30.90 6.22
CA PRO A 357 -1.37 -31.56 7.53
C PRO A 357 -0.86 -33.00 7.38
N ARG A 358 -0.06 -33.45 8.32
CA ARG A 358 0.20 -34.88 8.45
C ARG A 358 -1.07 -35.50 9.00
N THR A 359 -1.74 -36.29 8.19
CA THR A 359 -2.86 -37.16 8.61
C THR A 359 -2.41 -38.15 9.68
#